data_a2fbd363fb5beb8a098f35910206e45f
#
_entry.id   a2fbd363fb5beb8a098f35910206e45f
#
_cell.length_a   1.000
_cell.length_b   1.000
_cell.length_c   1.000
_cell.angle_alpha   90.00
_cell.angle_beta   90.00
_cell.angle_gamma   90.00
#
_symmetry.space_group_name_H-M   'P 1'
#
loop_
_entity.id
_entity.type
_entity.pdbx_description
1 polymer ?
#
loop_
_entity_poly.entity_id
_entity_poly.type
_entity_poly.pdbx_seq_one_letter_code
_entity_poly.pdbx_strand_id
1 'polypeptide(L)'
;MSMAFILIKRNIKLFFKDKGMFFTSLITPAILLVLYVTFLGNVYRDSFTSNLPDSLKLSEDIIEGLVGGQLISSILAVSCVTVAFCSNFLMVQDKANGTIRDLRISPVKSATLSLSYYVATLLSTLIICFAATGICLTYVAIVGWYMSLADIFFLFLDILLLVLFGTALSSIINFFLSTQGQISAVGTIISAGYGFICGAYMPISSFGEGLQKIISFLPGTYGTSLIRNHTMQGALAEMQNQGIPTEVIEKLKDSLDCNLYFFGSQVNIGTMYMILGITILVLIGIYILLNKSKKYNC
;
A
#
# COMPACT_ATOMS: atom_id res chain seq x y z
N MET A 1 -4.86 -29.03 -17.25
CA MET A 1 -4.53 -27.72 -16.67
C MET A 1 -5.47 -26.69 -17.27
N SER A 2 -6.16 -25.86 -16.48
CA SER A 2 -7.08 -24.87 -17.08
C SER A 2 -6.28 -23.79 -17.84
N MET A 3 -6.83 -23.30 -18.93
CA MET A 3 -6.22 -22.23 -19.75
C MET A 3 -5.92 -20.98 -18.90
N ALA A 4 -6.78 -20.67 -17.95
CA ALA A 4 -6.55 -19.58 -16.99
C ALA A 4 -5.25 -19.76 -16.20
N PHE A 5 -5.00 -20.94 -15.68
CA PHE A 5 -3.80 -21.24 -14.90
C PHE A 5 -2.50 -21.07 -15.72
N ILE A 6 -2.52 -21.51 -16.99
CA ILE A 6 -1.38 -21.34 -17.90
C ILE A 6 -1.08 -19.86 -18.13
N LEU A 7 -2.11 -19.05 -18.36
CA LEU A 7 -1.96 -17.61 -18.56
C LEU A 7 -1.50 -16.88 -17.29
N ILE A 8 -2.04 -17.25 -16.13
CA ILE A 8 -1.60 -16.69 -14.83
C ILE A 8 -0.11 -16.99 -14.64
N LYS A 9 0.31 -18.26 -14.81
CA LYS A 9 1.71 -18.66 -14.67
C LYS A 9 2.64 -17.93 -15.66
N ARG A 10 2.18 -17.76 -16.92
CA ARG A 10 2.91 -16.97 -17.93
C ARG A 10 3.10 -15.54 -17.44
N ASN A 11 2.05 -14.87 -17.02
CA ASN A 11 2.08 -13.46 -16.63
C ASN A 11 2.96 -13.22 -15.40
N ILE A 12 2.86 -14.07 -14.38
CA ILE A 12 3.75 -14.03 -13.21
C ILE A 12 5.22 -14.21 -13.64
N LYS A 13 5.49 -15.24 -14.47
CA LYS A 13 6.85 -15.51 -14.95
C LYS A 13 7.42 -14.35 -15.77
N LEU A 14 6.60 -13.70 -16.61
CA LEU A 14 7.03 -12.55 -17.41
C LEU A 14 7.39 -11.36 -16.53
N PHE A 15 6.56 -11.04 -15.54
CA PHE A 15 6.82 -9.96 -14.60
C PHE A 15 8.16 -10.14 -13.86
N PHE A 16 8.40 -11.33 -13.26
CA PHE A 16 9.64 -11.59 -12.53
C PHE A 16 10.86 -11.76 -13.44
N LYS A 17 10.67 -12.14 -14.71
CA LYS A 17 11.76 -12.25 -15.69
C LYS A 17 12.16 -10.89 -16.28
N ASP A 18 11.24 -9.96 -16.36
CA ASP A 18 11.52 -8.59 -16.78
C ASP A 18 12.16 -7.80 -15.64
N LYS A 19 13.51 -7.79 -15.66
CA LYS A 19 14.30 -7.08 -14.64
C LYS A 19 13.95 -5.60 -14.54
N GLY A 20 13.61 -4.97 -15.68
CA GLY A 20 13.20 -3.55 -15.72
C GLY A 20 11.94 -3.33 -14.92
N MET A 21 10.88 -4.08 -15.20
CA MET A 21 9.61 -3.98 -14.46
C MET A 21 9.76 -4.33 -12.97
N PHE A 22 10.48 -5.40 -12.68
CA PHE A 22 10.71 -5.85 -11.30
C PHE A 22 11.44 -4.78 -10.49
N PHE A 23 12.59 -4.29 -10.94
CA PHE A 23 13.35 -3.29 -10.21
C PHE A 23 12.62 -1.93 -10.15
N THR A 24 11.92 -1.53 -11.23
CA THR A 24 11.09 -0.31 -11.21
C THR A 24 10.01 -0.37 -10.13
N SER A 25 9.44 -1.54 -9.87
CA SER A 25 8.43 -1.70 -8.81
C SER A 25 9.00 -1.48 -7.40
N LEU A 26 10.30 -1.68 -7.21
CA LEU A 26 10.98 -1.51 -5.92
C LEU A 26 11.62 -0.13 -5.74
N ILE A 27 11.68 0.70 -6.78
CA ILE A 27 12.34 2.03 -6.71
C ILE A 27 11.68 2.90 -5.63
N THR A 28 10.36 2.99 -5.62
CA THR A 28 9.64 3.87 -4.67
C THR A 28 9.82 3.42 -3.22
N PRO A 29 9.64 2.14 -2.85
CA PRO A 29 9.99 1.65 -1.52
C PRO A 29 11.45 1.86 -1.14
N ALA A 30 12.38 1.66 -2.09
CA ALA A 30 13.80 1.84 -1.85
C ALA A 30 14.17 3.32 -1.59
N ILE A 31 13.60 4.24 -2.37
CA ILE A 31 13.79 5.68 -2.13
C ILE A 31 13.27 6.06 -0.74
N LEU A 32 12.08 5.56 -0.36
CA LEU A 32 11.51 5.83 0.95
C LEU A 32 12.39 5.29 2.07
N LEU A 33 12.94 4.10 1.93
CA LEU A 33 13.88 3.52 2.88
C LEU A 33 15.14 4.40 3.04
N VAL A 34 15.73 4.84 1.92
CA VAL A 34 16.91 5.72 1.95
C VAL A 34 16.59 7.05 2.61
N LEU A 35 15.47 7.69 2.26
CA LEU A 35 15.04 8.94 2.89
C LEU A 35 14.82 8.78 4.38
N TYR A 36 14.30 7.64 4.80
CA TYR A 36 14.06 7.37 6.21
C TYR A 36 15.36 7.20 7.00
N VAL A 37 16.28 6.37 6.50
CA VAL A 37 17.57 6.14 7.16
C VAL A 37 18.42 7.41 7.22
N THR A 38 18.33 8.28 6.21
CA THR A 38 19.16 9.50 6.13
C THR A 38 18.55 10.72 6.81
N PHE A 39 17.23 10.85 6.81
CA PHE A 39 16.57 12.09 7.23
C PHE A 39 15.29 11.88 8.04
N LEU A 40 14.29 11.12 7.53
CA LEU A 40 12.97 11.04 8.15
C LEU A 40 13.01 10.39 9.54
N GLY A 41 13.88 9.41 9.76
CA GLY A 41 14.04 8.75 11.05
C GLY A 41 14.36 9.74 12.17
N ASN A 42 15.29 10.68 11.91
CA ASN A 42 15.63 11.73 12.88
C ASN A 42 14.47 12.72 13.07
N VAL A 43 13.80 13.11 11.98
CA VAL A 43 12.64 14.02 12.03
C VAL A 43 11.51 13.42 12.88
N TYR A 44 11.21 12.13 12.70
CA TYR A 44 10.21 11.46 13.52
C TYR A 44 10.65 11.32 14.97
N ARG A 45 11.92 10.95 15.21
CA ARG A 45 12.50 10.90 16.57
C ARG A 45 12.35 12.25 17.28
N ASP A 46 12.76 13.34 16.63
CA ASP A 46 12.64 14.70 17.16
C ASP A 46 11.18 15.08 17.39
N SER A 47 10.29 14.71 16.51
CA SER A 47 8.85 14.95 16.66
C SER A 47 8.26 14.19 17.84
N PHE A 48 8.67 12.95 18.08
CA PHE A 48 8.21 12.16 19.25
C PHE A 48 8.73 12.75 20.56
N THR A 49 10.00 13.15 20.61
CA THR A 49 10.60 13.72 21.81
C THR A 49 10.07 15.11 22.12
N SER A 50 9.85 15.97 21.12
CA SER A 50 9.35 17.34 21.31
C SER A 50 7.87 17.42 21.72
N ASN A 51 7.07 16.40 21.40
CA ASN A 51 5.67 16.31 21.81
C ASN A 51 5.47 15.74 23.22
N LEU A 52 6.56 15.31 23.89
CA LEU A 52 6.52 14.82 25.26
C LEU A 52 6.81 15.96 26.24
N PRO A 53 6.11 16.03 27.39
CA PRO A 53 6.49 16.91 28.48
C PRO A 53 7.92 16.61 28.97
N ASP A 54 8.70 17.63 29.30
CA ASP A 54 10.10 17.51 29.79
C ASP A 54 10.24 16.59 31.00
N SER A 55 9.15 16.36 31.73
CA SER A 55 9.08 15.47 32.91
C SER A 55 8.97 13.98 32.56
N LEU A 56 8.65 13.64 31.29
CA LEU A 56 8.42 12.28 30.83
C LEU A 56 9.54 11.88 29.85
N LYS A 57 10.48 11.07 30.33
CA LYS A 57 11.53 10.48 29.47
C LYS A 57 11.08 9.11 29.00
N LEU A 58 10.84 8.97 27.69
CA LEU A 58 10.69 7.65 27.07
C LEU A 58 12.03 6.93 27.01
N SER A 59 12.00 5.61 27.14
CA SER A 59 13.18 4.80 26.84
C SER A 59 13.52 4.89 25.34
N GLU A 60 14.81 4.90 25.02
CA GLU A 60 15.29 4.90 23.63
C GLU A 60 14.66 3.77 22.82
N ASP A 61 14.49 2.58 23.41
CA ASP A 61 13.91 1.40 22.76
C ASP A 61 12.46 1.63 22.30
N ILE A 62 11.64 2.36 23.06
CA ILE A 62 10.25 2.68 22.66
C ILE A 62 10.25 3.68 21.50
N ILE A 63 11.12 4.70 21.58
CA ILE A 63 11.27 5.68 20.48
C ILE A 63 11.66 4.95 19.19
N GLU A 64 12.64 4.06 19.25
CA GLU A 64 13.07 3.24 18.11
C GLU A 64 11.95 2.32 17.58
N GLY A 65 11.17 1.73 18.49
CA GLY A 65 10.00 0.93 18.13
C GLY A 65 8.93 1.73 17.38
N LEU A 66 8.62 2.97 17.84
CA LEU A 66 7.68 3.88 17.16
C LEU A 66 8.20 4.34 15.80
N VAL A 67 9.48 4.74 15.74
CA VAL A 67 10.15 5.15 14.51
C VAL A 67 10.18 4.00 13.50
N GLY A 68 10.52 2.78 13.96
CA GLY A 68 10.48 1.57 13.13
C GLY A 68 9.07 1.23 12.61
N GLY A 69 8.06 1.32 13.49
CA GLY A 69 6.65 1.10 13.09
C GLY A 69 6.17 2.08 12.05
N GLN A 70 6.53 3.36 12.17
CA GLN A 70 6.22 4.41 11.20
C GLN A 70 6.90 4.13 9.84
N LEU A 71 8.18 3.74 9.85
CA LEU A 71 8.91 3.38 8.64
C LEU A 71 8.22 2.23 7.91
N ILE A 72 7.98 1.13 8.63
CA ILE A 72 7.40 -0.09 8.06
C ILE A 72 6.03 0.18 7.46
N SER A 73 5.16 0.87 8.20
CA SER A 73 3.83 1.20 7.70
C SER A 73 3.89 2.00 6.40
N SER A 74 4.78 2.97 6.33
CA SER A 74 4.97 3.82 5.16
C SER A 74 5.50 3.04 3.95
N ILE A 75 6.54 2.22 4.13
CA ILE A 75 7.11 1.39 3.06
C ILE A 75 6.08 0.39 2.53
N LEU A 76 5.40 -0.33 3.42
CA LEU A 76 4.44 -1.36 3.03
C LEU A 76 3.22 -0.77 2.34
N ALA A 77 2.67 0.35 2.86
CA ALA A 77 1.51 1.01 2.26
C ALA A 77 1.80 1.48 0.82
N VAL A 78 2.96 2.11 0.59
CA VAL A 78 3.36 2.54 -0.76
C VAL A 78 3.62 1.33 -1.66
N SER A 79 4.31 0.30 -1.15
CA SER A 79 4.63 -0.91 -1.90
C SER A 79 3.38 -1.61 -2.41
N CYS A 80 2.33 -1.76 -1.59
CA CYS A 80 1.11 -2.47 -1.95
C CYS A 80 0.46 -1.90 -3.22
N VAL A 81 0.52 -0.59 -3.43
CA VAL A 81 -0.10 0.04 -4.59
C VAL A 81 0.89 0.22 -5.74
N THR A 82 2.11 0.69 -5.49
CA THR A 82 3.08 0.92 -6.57
C THR A 82 3.50 -0.37 -7.25
N VAL A 83 3.73 -1.45 -6.51
CA VAL A 83 4.04 -2.78 -7.07
C VAL A 83 2.86 -3.33 -7.86
N ALA A 84 1.60 -3.13 -7.39
CA ALA A 84 0.40 -3.54 -8.12
C ALA A 84 0.30 -2.83 -9.48
N PHE A 85 0.57 -1.53 -9.53
CA PHE A 85 0.60 -0.79 -10.80
C PHE A 85 1.70 -1.29 -11.73
N CYS A 86 2.93 -1.43 -11.24
CA CYS A 86 4.06 -1.91 -12.04
C CYS A 86 3.81 -3.34 -12.57
N SER A 87 3.31 -4.25 -11.73
CA SER A 87 3.00 -5.62 -12.15
C SER A 87 1.89 -5.65 -13.22
N ASN A 88 0.91 -4.75 -13.12
CA ASN A 88 -0.21 -4.69 -14.05
C ASN A 88 0.13 -3.98 -15.37
N PHE A 89 1.25 -3.26 -15.47
CA PHE A 89 1.72 -2.69 -16.73
C PHE A 89 2.03 -3.76 -17.79
N LEU A 90 2.28 -5.01 -17.40
CA LEU A 90 2.38 -6.14 -18.33
C LEU A 90 1.18 -6.24 -19.28
N MET A 91 -0.04 -6.00 -18.77
CA MET A 91 -1.24 -6.01 -19.60
C MET A 91 -1.20 -4.91 -20.67
N VAL A 92 -0.69 -3.73 -20.35
CA VAL A 92 -0.57 -2.60 -21.28
C VAL A 92 0.58 -2.84 -22.29
N GLN A 93 1.69 -3.42 -21.83
CA GLN A 93 2.78 -3.82 -22.73
C GLN A 93 2.33 -4.86 -23.75
N ASP A 94 1.58 -5.88 -23.32
CA ASP A 94 1.02 -6.90 -24.22
C ASP A 94 0.00 -6.30 -25.21
N LYS A 95 -0.72 -5.20 -24.83
CA LYS A 95 -1.55 -4.44 -25.77
C LYS A 95 -0.68 -3.69 -26.79
N ALA A 96 0.33 -2.96 -26.32
CA ALA A 96 1.19 -2.14 -27.16
C ALA A 96 1.99 -2.99 -28.18
N ASN A 97 2.43 -4.18 -27.76
CA ASN A 97 3.21 -5.11 -28.58
C ASN A 97 2.32 -6.02 -29.48
N GLY A 98 1.00 -5.90 -29.41
CA GLY A 98 0.08 -6.74 -30.21
C GLY A 98 -0.17 -8.15 -29.64
N THR A 99 0.52 -8.58 -28.60
CA THR A 99 0.39 -9.92 -27.98
C THR A 99 -1.07 -10.22 -27.57
N ILE A 100 -1.82 -9.22 -27.09
CA ILE A 100 -3.24 -9.41 -26.76
C ILE A 100 -4.05 -9.77 -27.99
N ARG A 101 -3.71 -9.26 -29.19
CA ARG A 101 -4.39 -9.61 -30.43
C ARG A 101 -4.18 -11.09 -30.75
N ASP A 102 -2.94 -11.60 -30.62
CA ASP A 102 -2.61 -13.00 -30.83
C ASP A 102 -3.31 -13.93 -29.84
N LEU A 103 -3.36 -13.52 -28.55
CA LEU A 103 -4.07 -14.26 -27.52
C LEU A 103 -5.60 -14.30 -27.75
N ARG A 104 -6.18 -13.31 -28.45
CA ARG A 104 -7.61 -13.28 -28.80
C ARG A 104 -7.96 -14.15 -30.00
N ILE A 105 -7.01 -14.42 -30.92
CA ILE A 105 -7.20 -15.35 -32.04
C ILE A 105 -7.24 -16.79 -31.51
N SER A 106 -6.59 -17.06 -30.36
CA SER A 106 -6.64 -18.36 -29.69
C SER A 106 -8.04 -18.59 -29.03
N PRO A 107 -8.46 -19.84 -28.76
CA PRO A 107 -9.76 -20.15 -28.19
C PRO A 107 -9.92 -19.73 -26.72
N VAL A 108 -9.35 -18.58 -26.32
CA VAL A 108 -9.39 -18.03 -24.96
C VAL A 108 -10.51 -17.00 -24.85
N LYS A 109 -11.41 -17.18 -23.89
CA LYS A 109 -12.46 -16.18 -23.62
C LYS A 109 -11.83 -14.89 -23.07
N SER A 110 -12.30 -13.72 -23.53
CA SER A 110 -11.81 -12.40 -23.05
C SER A 110 -11.87 -12.27 -21.52
N ALA A 111 -12.91 -12.82 -20.88
CA ALA A 111 -13.02 -12.84 -19.42
C ALA A 111 -11.89 -13.64 -18.76
N THR A 112 -11.51 -14.80 -19.32
CA THR A 112 -10.39 -15.61 -18.83
C THR A 112 -9.08 -14.87 -18.97
N LEU A 113 -8.88 -14.16 -20.08
CA LEU A 113 -7.68 -13.35 -20.31
C LEU A 113 -7.58 -12.20 -19.30
N SER A 114 -8.64 -11.42 -19.12
CA SER A 114 -8.66 -10.32 -18.16
C SER A 114 -8.46 -10.79 -16.71
N LEU A 115 -9.13 -11.90 -16.34
CA LEU A 115 -8.96 -12.52 -15.02
C LEU A 115 -7.54 -13.01 -14.81
N SER A 116 -6.88 -13.53 -15.84
CA SER A 116 -5.50 -14.01 -15.73
C SER A 116 -4.50 -12.89 -15.45
N TYR A 117 -4.67 -11.69 -16.04
CA TYR A 117 -3.87 -10.52 -15.71
C TYR A 117 -4.14 -10.05 -14.28
N TYR A 118 -5.42 -9.95 -13.89
CA TYR A 118 -5.79 -9.54 -12.53
C TYR A 118 -5.18 -10.45 -11.45
N VAL A 119 -5.37 -11.76 -11.58
CA VAL A 119 -4.86 -12.73 -10.61
C VAL A 119 -3.33 -12.79 -10.62
N ALA A 120 -2.69 -12.68 -11.80
CA ALA A 120 -1.23 -12.64 -11.87
C ALA A 120 -0.66 -11.39 -11.19
N THR A 121 -1.27 -10.21 -11.39
CA THR A 121 -0.90 -8.98 -10.71
C THR A 121 -1.06 -9.12 -9.20
N LEU A 122 -2.22 -9.62 -8.75
CA LEU A 122 -2.49 -9.86 -7.33
C LEU A 122 -1.42 -10.75 -6.69
N LEU A 123 -1.15 -11.91 -7.28
CA LEU A 123 -0.18 -12.87 -6.74
C LEU A 123 1.25 -12.33 -6.77
N SER A 124 1.66 -11.67 -7.87
CA SER A 124 3.00 -11.07 -7.96
C SER A 124 3.21 -9.98 -6.92
N THR A 125 2.21 -9.14 -6.71
CA THR A 125 2.24 -8.06 -5.70
C THR A 125 2.27 -8.63 -4.29
N LEU A 126 1.43 -9.64 -3.98
CA LEU A 126 1.44 -10.30 -2.67
C LEU A 126 2.80 -10.94 -2.35
N ILE A 127 3.42 -11.64 -3.32
CA ILE A 127 4.74 -12.23 -3.13
C ILE A 127 5.77 -11.17 -2.74
N ILE A 128 5.80 -10.03 -3.46
CA ILE A 128 6.74 -8.95 -3.16
C ILE A 128 6.43 -8.29 -1.82
N CYS A 129 5.16 -7.96 -1.55
CA CYS A 129 4.78 -7.29 -0.32
C CYS A 129 4.98 -8.16 0.91
N PHE A 130 4.70 -9.47 0.84
CA PHE A 130 4.97 -10.39 1.96
C PHE A 130 6.46 -10.60 2.18
N ALA A 131 7.27 -10.67 1.11
CA ALA A 131 8.72 -10.70 1.24
C ALA A 131 9.26 -9.41 1.87
N ALA A 132 8.76 -8.24 1.45
CA ALA A 132 9.08 -6.95 2.05
C ALA A 132 8.67 -6.90 3.53
N THR A 133 7.48 -7.42 3.88
CA THR A 133 7.01 -7.52 5.28
C THR A 133 7.97 -8.37 6.11
N GLY A 134 8.42 -9.51 5.61
CA GLY A 134 9.40 -10.35 6.30
C GLY A 134 10.71 -9.61 6.59
N ILE A 135 11.22 -8.85 5.61
CA ILE A 135 12.43 -8.02 5.79
C ILE A 135 12.17 -6.91 6.84
N CYS A 136 11.03 -6.24 6.75
CA CYS A 136 10.63 -5.18 7.69
C CYS A 136 10.50 -5.71 9.13
N LEU A 137 9.84 -6.87 9.31
CA LEU A 137 9.71 -7.50 10.64
C LEU A 137 11.06 -7.92 11.21
N THR A 138 11.99 -8.40 10.36
CA THR A 138 13.37 -8.71 10.78
C THR A 138 14.08 -7.44 11.27
N TYR A 139 13.90 -6.30 10.59
CA TYR A 139 14.45 -5.03 11.00
C TYR A 139 13.92 -4.61 12.39
N VAL A 140 12.58 -4.65 12.59
CA VAL A 140 11.99 -4.32 13.90
C VAL A 140 12.47 -5.26 15.00
N ALA A 141 12.66 -6.55 14.70
CA ALA A 141 13.18 -7.51 15.66
C ALA A 141 14.60 -7.15 16.16
N ILE A 142 15.38 -6.42 15.37
CA ILE A 142 16.72 -5.95 15.74
C ILE A 142 16.67 -4.63 16.53
N VAL A 143 15.75 -3.72 16.13
CA VAL A 143 15.72 -2.34 16.64
C VAL A 143 14.89 -2.24 17.93
N GLY A 144 13.75 -2.94 18.02
CA GLY A 144 12.88 -2.93 19.19
C GLY A 144 11.54 -3.62 18.89
N TRP A 145 11.40 -4.85 19.41
CA TRP A 145 10.21 -5.65 19.17
C TRP A 145 9.13 -5.43 20.22
N TYR A 146 8.02 -4.83 19.81
CA TYR A 146 6.84 -4.63 20.68
C TYR A 146 5.56 -5.26 20.08
N MET A 147 5.60 -5.81 18.87
CA MET A 147 4.41 -6.35 18.19
C MET A 147 3.98 -7.69 18.80
N SER A 148 2.68 -7.85 19.04
CA SER A 148 2.06 -9.11 19.41
C SER A 148 1.80 -9.99 18.17
N LEU A 149 1.52 -11.29 18.39
CA LEU A 149 1.12 -12.19 17.28
C LEU A 149 -0.18 -11.73 16.60
N ALA A 150 -1.08 -11.10 17.34
CA ALA A 150 -2.31 -10.52 16.79
C ALA A 150 -2.00 -9.35 15.85
N ASP A 151 -1.08 -8.44 16.23
CA ASP A 151 -0.67 -7.32 15.38
C ASP A 151 -0.05 -7.81 14.08
N ILE A 152 0.76 -8.86 14.13
CA ILE A 152 1.34 -9.48 12.94
C ILE A 152 0.24 -10.05 12.03
N PHE A 153 -0.73 -10.76 12.60
CA PHE A 153 -1.85 -11.31 11.83
C PHE A 153 -2.66 -10.22 11.14
N PHE A 154 -3.01 -9.16 11.87
CA PHE A 154 -3.73 -8.01 11.30
C PHE A 154 -2.89 -7.24 10.27
N LEU A 155 -1.59 -7.11 10.48
CA LEU A 155 -0.67 -6.52 9.50
C LEU A 155 -0.71 -7.27 8.15
N PHE A 156 -0.68 -8.61 8.18
CA PHE A 156 -0.82 -9.40 6.94
C PHE A 156 -2.19 -9.25 6.28
N LEU A 157 -3.24 -9.10 7.09
CA LEU A 157 -4.60 -8.83 6.60
C LEU A 157 -4.69 -7.46 5.93
N ASP A 158 -4.11 -6.43 6.54
CA ASP A 158 -4.07 -5.06 6.00
C ASP A 158 -3.34 -5.01 4.67
N ILE A 159 -2.18 -5.68 4.59
CA ILE A 159 -1.40 -5.79 3.36
C ILE A 159 -2.22 -6.50 2.27
N LEU A 160 -2.90 -7.60 2.60
CA LEU A 160 -3.77 -8.31 1.67
C LEU A 160 -4.88 -7.39 1.12
N LEU A 161 -5.55 -6.66 1.98
CA LEU A 161 -6.61 -5.74 1.58
C LEU A 161 -6.08 -4.58 0.73
N LEU A 162 -4.95 -3.99 1.13
CA LEU A 162 -4.36 -2.89 0.39
C LEU A 162 -3.80 -3.33 -0.97
N VAL A 163 -3.26 -4.54 -1.07
CA VAL A 163 -2.86 -5.15 -2.36
C VAL A 163 -4.08 -5.44 -3.24
N LEU A 164 -5.18 -5.94 -2.68
CA LEU A 164 -6.44 -6.10 -3.41
C LEU A 164 -6.95 -4.77 -3.95
N PHE A 165 -6.94 -3.72 -3.13
CA PHE A 165 -7.29 -2.36 -3.54
C PHE A 165 -6.39 -1.86 -4.67
N GLY A 166 -5.05 -1.92 -4.50
CA GLY A 166 -4.08 -1.49 -5.50
C GLY A 166 -4.20 -2.27 -6.82
N THR A 167 -4.44 -3.58 -6.75
CA THR A 167 -4.67 -4.44 -7.93
C THR A 167 -5.95 -4.06 -8.66
N ALA A 168 -7.06 -3.83 -7.95
CA ALA A 168 -8.32 -3.45 -8.55
C ALA A 168 -8.22 -2.05 -9.20
N LEU A 169 -7.63 -1.08 -8.49
CA LEU A 169 -7.42 0.27 -8.98
C LEU A 169 -6.51 0.29 -10.22
N SER A 170 -5.36 -0.38 -10.17
CA SER A 170 -4.44 -0.48 -11.30
C SER A 170 -5.08 -1.17 -12.51
N SER A 171 -5.91 -2.18 -12.28
CA SER A 171 -6.61 -2.90 -13.35
C SER A 171 -7.60 -2.02 -14.10
N ILE A 172 -8.31 -1.13 -13.38
CA ILE A 172 -9.24 -0.17 -13.99
C ILE A 172 -8.45 0.88 -14.79
N ILE A 173 -7.42 1.49 -14.20
CA ILE A 173 -6.64 2.54 -14.86
C ILE A 173 -5.93 1.97 -16.09
N ASN A 174 -5.25 0.86 -15.96
CA ASN A 174 -4.51 0.21 -17.05
C ASN A 174 -5.43 -0.37 -18.15
N PHE A 175 -6.72 -0.57 -17.84
CA PHE A 175 -7.70 -0.94 -18.86
C PHE A 175 -7.77 0.09 -20.00
N PHE A 176 -7.65 1.38 -19.68
CA PHE A 176 -7.70 2.48 -20.64
C PHE A 176 -6.37 2.76 -21.32
N LEU A 177 -5.25 2.29 -20.78
CA LEU A 177 -3.93 2.50 -21.35
C LEU A 177 -3.65 1.52 -22.49
N SER A 178 -2.89 1.98 -23.50
CA SER A 178 -2.56 1.19 -24.68
C SER A 178 -1.15 1.43 -25.24
N THR A 179 -0.39 2.38 -24.70
CA THR A 179 0.94 2.74 -25.18
C THR A 179 1.99 2.76 -24.08
N GLN A 180 3.26 2.59 -24.45
CA GLN A 180 4.40 2.68 -23.51
C GLN A 180 4.52 4.08 -22.87
N GLY A 181 4.25 5.14 -23.62
CA GLY A 181 4.24 6.50 -23.08
C GLY A 181 3.22 6.71 -21.98
N GLN A 182 2.02 6.13 -22.12
CA GLN A 182 0.98 6.16 -21.08
C GLN A 182 1.41 5.38 -19.83
N ILE A 183 2.07 4.22 -19.98
CA ILE A 183 2.65 3.47 -18.87
C ILE A 183 3.63 4.34 -18.07
N SER A 184 4.57 4.99 -18.78
CA SER A 184 5.58 5.84 -18.14
C SER A 184 4.96 7.01 -17.40
N ALA A 185 3.97 7.69 -18.00
CA ALA A 185 3.27 8.81 -17.37
C ALA A 185 2.53 8.38 -16.09
N VAL A 186 1.70 7.33 -16.18
CA VAL A 186 0.95 6.83 -15.01
C VAL A 186 1.90 6.27 -13.95
N GLY A 187 2.95 5.53 -14.34
CA GLY A 187 3.96 5.02 -13.44
C GLY A 187 4.63 6.12 -12.64
N THR A 188 5.03 7.23 -13.29
CA THR A 188 5.64 8.38 -12.61
C THR A 188 4.66 9.04 -11.63
N ILE A 189 3.42 9.26 -12.04
CA ILE A 189 2.40 9.88 -11.17
C ILE A 189 2.15 9.01 -9.93
N ILE A 190 1.99 7.71 -10.09
CA ILE A 190 1.73 6.79 -8.98
C ILE A 190 2.97 6.67 -8.07
N SER A 191 4.16 6.51 -8.65
CA SER A 191 5.39 6.36 -7.87
C SER A 191 5.74 7.61 -7.07
N ALA A 192 5.52 8.80 -7.62
CA ALA A 192 5.81 10.06 -6.94
C ALA A 192 4.66 10.54 -6.05
N GLY A 193 3.41 10.37 -6.49
CA GLY A 193 2.24 11.00 -5.87
C GLY A 193 1.57 10.16 -4.80
N TYR A 194 1.54 8.83 -4.96
CA TYR A 194 0.73 7.99 -4.06
C TYR A 194 1.17 8.08 -2.59
N GLY A 195 2.47 8.14 -2.33
CA GLY A 195 2.99 8.23 -0.97
C GLY A 195 2.60 9.53 -0.23
N PHE A 196 2.40 10.63 -0.96
CA PHE A 196 1.84 11.86 -0.37
C PHE A 196 0.35 11.71 -0.09
N ILE A 197 -0.39 11.18 -1.05
CA ILE A 197 -1.85 11.03 -0.97
C ILE A 197 -2.27 10.07 0.16
N CYS A 198 -1.50 9.01 0.41
CA CYS A 198 -1.82 8.05 1.46
C CYS A 198 -1.20 8.36 2.83
N GLY A 199 -0.51 9.50 2.99
CA GLY A 199 0.12 9.89 4.26
C GLY A 199 1.39 9.08 4.61
N ALA A 200 2.02 8.42 3.62
CA ALA A 200 3.21 7.62 3.88
C ALA A 200 4.50 8.45 3.93
N TYR A 201 4.60 9.54 3.14
CA TYR A 201 5.79 10.38 3.10
C TYR A 201 5.77 11.48 4.16
N MET A 202 4.60 11.99 4.49
CA MET A 202 4.42 12.99 5.53
C MET A 202 3.00 12.87 6.11
N PRO A 203 2.82 13.24 7.40
CA PRO A 203 1.50 13.18 8.03
C PRO A 203 0.46 14.03 7.30
N ILE A 204 -0.77 13.54 7.24
CA ILE A 204 -1.90 14.22 6.59
C ILE A 204 -2.18 15.58 7.26
N SER A 205 -1.97 15.65 8.57
CA SER A 205 -2.09 16.88 9.36
C SER A 205 -1.17 18.02 8.89
N SER A 206 -0.09 17.70 8.19
CA SER A 206 0.85 18.69 7.63
C SER A 206 0.32 19.39 6.36
N PHE A 207 -0.76 18.88 5.75
CA PHE A 207 -1.39 19.51 4.59
C PHE A 207 -2.41 20.58 5.01
N GLY A 208 -2.71 21.50 4.11
CA GLY A 208 -3.80 22.45 4.32
C GLY A 208 -5.18 21.76 4.37
N GLU A 209 -6.15 22.34 5.11
CA GLU A 209 -7.47 21.74 5.37
C GLU A 209 -8.22 21.25 4.11
N GLY A 210 -8.10 21.97 2.99
CA GLY A 210 -8.74 21.58 1.73
C GLY A 210 -8.21 20.26 1.21
N LEU A 211 -6.88 20.06 1.26
CA LEU A 211 -6.25 18.82 0.80
C LEU A 211 -6.50 17.66 1.78
N GLN A 212 -6.50 17.93 3.10
CA GLN A 212 -6.88 16.93 4.11
C GLN A 212 -8.28 16.36 3.84
N LYS A 213 -9.26 17.23 3.51
CA LYS A 213 -10.62 16.81 3.15
C LYS A 213 -10.65 15.95 1.90
N ILE A 214 -9.85 16.25 0.87
CA ILE A 214 -9.76 15.43 -0.34
C ILE A 214 -9.14 14.06 -0.02
N ILE A 215 -8.05 14.05 0.74
CA ILE A 215 -7.34 12.83 1.14
C ILE A 215 -8.26 11.91 1.98
N SER A 216 -9.11 12.46 2.84
CA SER A 216 -10.04 11.67 3.65
C SER A 216 -11.09 10.88 2.84
N PHE A 217 -11.31 11.20 1.56
CA PHE A 217 -12.14 10.40 0.65
C PHE A 217 -11.37 9.22 0.00
N LEU A 218 -10.05 9.17 0.14
CA LEU A 218 -9.24 8.20 -0.57
C LEU A 218 -9.06 6.91 0.27
N PRO A 219 -9.53 5.75 -0.23
CA PRO A 219 -9.49 4.51 0.55
C PRO A 219 -8.08 4.03 0.88
N GLY A 220 -7.08 4.37 0.07
CA GLY A 220 -5.67 4.05 0.32
C GLY A 220 -5.14 4.65 1.62
N THR A 221 -5.65 5.80 2.04
CA THR A 221 -5.32 6.47 3.29
C THR A 221 -5.71 5.63 4.50
N TYR A 222 -6.92 5.06 4.48
CA TYR A 222 -7.40 4.16 5.55
C TYR A 222 -6.57 2.87 5.61
N GLY A 223 -6.16 2.31 4.45
CA GLY A 223 -5.26 1.16 4.42
C GLY A 223 -3.88 1.45 5.02
N THR A 224 -3.33 2.65 4.78
CA THR A 224 -2.06 3.08 5.39
C THR A 224 -2.20 3.23 6.89
N SER A 225 -3.29 3.84 7.37
CA SER A 225 -3.56 4.02 8.80
C SER A 225 -3.77 2.67 9.51
N LEU A 226 -4.44 1.69 8.88
CA LEU A 226 -4.58 0.33 9.44
C LEU A 226 -3.21 -0.32 9.65
N ILE A 227 -2.34 -0.35 8.63
CA ILE A 227 -0.98 -0.88 8.75
C ILE A 227 -0.23 -0.16 9.87
N ARG A 228 -0.34 1.17 9.96
CA ARG A 228 0.32 2.00 10.96
C ARG A 228 -0.16 1.68 12.37
N ASN A 229 -1.47 1.55 12.57
CA ASN A 229 -2.04 1.17 13.85
C ASN A 229 -1.46 -0.17 14.33
N HIS A 230 -1.43 -1.21 13.48
CA HIS A 230 -0.95 -2.53 13.90
C HIS A 230 0.58 -2.59 14.05
N THR A 231 1.35 -1.81 13.30
CA THR A 231 2.82 -1.76 13.47
C THR A 231 3.26 -0.99 14.71
N MET A 232 2.45 -0.07 15.21
CA MET A 232 2.80 0.80 16.35
C MET A 232 2.07 0.43 17.65
N GLN A 233 1.02 -0.41 17.59
CA GLN A 233 0.17 -0.74 18.74
C GLN A 233 0.95 -1.21 19.96
N GLY A 234 1.93 -2.07 19.77
CA GLY A 234 2.71 -2.62 20.87
C GLY A 234 3.60 -1.57 21.56
N ALA A 235 4.25 -0.70 20.78
CA ALA A 235 5.06 0.39 21.35
C ALA A 235 4.18 1.43 22.08
N LEU A 236 3.00 1.74 21.53
CA LEU A 236 2.03 2.63 22.20
C LEU A 236 1.46 2.02 23.48
N ALA A 237 1.22 0.71 23.51
CA ALA A 237 0.78 0.00 24.71
C ALA A 237 1.87 0.02 25.80
N GLU A 238 3.15 -0.14 25.41
CA GLU A 238 4.26 -0.06 26.33
C GLU A 238 4.42 1.35 26.94
N MET A 239 4.19 2.41 26.15
CA MET A 239 4.12 3.78 26.67
C MET A 239 3.06 3.92 27.77
N GLN A 240 1.89 3.31 27.57
CA GLN A 240 0.82 3.32 28.57
C GLN A 240 1.22 2.55 29.84
N ASN A 241 1.90 1.41 29.70
CA ASN A 241 2.43 0.63 30.82
C ASN A 241 3.46 1.40 31.64
N GLN A 242 4.25 2.27 31.00
CA GLN A 242 5.22 3.16 31.66
C GLN A 242 4.56 4.40 32.32
N GLY A 243 3.22 4.48 32.31
CA GLY A 243 2.48 5.51 33.00
C GLY A 243 2.34 6.83 32.22
N ILE A 244 2.55 6.81 30.90
CA ILE A 244 2.34 7.99 30.05
C ILE A 244 0.83 8.28 29.95
N PRO A 245 0.40 9.53 30.18
CA PRO A 245 -1.01 9.89 30.12
C PRO A 245 -1.64 9.56 28.76
N THR A 246 -2.84 9.01 28.79
CA THR A 246 -3.60 8.64 27.57
C THR A 246 -3.76 9.82 26.60
N GLU A 247 -3.90 11.05 27.13
CA GLU A 247 -3.99 12.26 26.30
C GLU A 247 -2.74 12.50 25.45
N VAL A 248 -1.55 12.18 25.97
CA VAL A 248 -0.29 12.31 25.23
C VAL A 248 -0.22 11.25 24.13
N ILE A 249 -0.63 10.01 24.46
CA ILE A 249 -0.67 8.90 23.49
C ILE A 249 -1.66 9.21 22.36
N GLU A 250 -2.84 9.74 22.68
CA GLU A 250 -3.83 10.09 21.63
C GLU A 250 -3.34 11.25 20.74
N LYS A 251 -2.72 12.29 21.30
CA LYS A 251 -2.08 13.35 20.50
C LYS A 251 -0.98 12.80 19.59
N LEU A 252 -0.21 11.83 20.09
CA LEU A 252 0.80 11.16 19.27
C LEU A 252 0.16 10.37 18.14
N LYS A 253 -0.88 9.59 18.40
CA LYS A 253 -1.66 8.88 17.36
C LYS A 253 -2.21 9.83 16.30
N ASP A 254 -2.70 11.00 16.71
CA ASP A 254 -3.20 12.03 15.79
C ASP A 254 -2.08 12.56 14.89
N SER A 255 -0.91 12.86 15.47
CA SER A 255 0.24 13.39 14.74
C SER A 255 0.84 12.40 13.76
N LEU A 256 0.60 11.09 13.97
CA LEU A 256 1.12 9.99 13.16
C LEU A 256 0.09 9.43 12.16
N ASP A 257 -1.10 10.01 12.05
CA ASP A 257 -2.23 9.50 11.25
C ASP A 257 -2.62 8.05 11.62
N CYS A 258 -2.41 7.63 12.87
CA CYS A 258 -3.03 6.43 13.42
C CYS A 258 -4.54 6.66 13.57
N ASN A 259 -4.91 7.85 14.03
CA ASN A 259 -6.28 8.33 14.05
C ASN A 259 -6.55 9.14 12.78
N LEU A 260 -7.60 8.79 12.07
CA LEU A 260 -8.07 9.55 10.91
C LEU A 260 -9.41 10.20 11.21
N TYR A 261 -9.62 11.37 10.64
CA TYR A 261 -10.84 12.14 10.81
C TYR A 261 -11.55 12.37 9.49
N PHE A 262 -12.85 12.12 9.47
CA PHE A 262 -13.72 12.43 8.35
C PHE A 262 -14.70 13.53 8.78
N PHE A 263 -14.54 14.73 8.24
CA PHE A 263 -15.31 15.93 8.61
C PHE A 263 -15.39 16.16 10.13
N GLY A 264 -14.27 16.01 10.83
CA GLY A 264 -14.17 16.25 12.28
C GLY A 264 -14.59 15.08 13.17
N SER A 265 -15.10 13.98 12.58
CA SER A 265 -15.43 12.76 13.32
C SER A 265 -14.31 11.72 13.16
N GLN A 266 -13.80 11.17 14.25
CA GLN A 266 -12.79 10.13 14.23
C GLN A 266 -13.36 8.85 13.59
N VAL A 267 -12.60 8.29 12.65
CA VAL A 267 -12.94 7.04 11.96
C VAL A 267 -12.29 5.87 12.72
N ASN A 268 -13.11 5.00 13.31
CA ASN A 268 -12.60 3.85 14.03
C ASN A 268 -12.06 2.76 13.08
N ILE A 269 -11.21 1.88 13.59
CA ILE A 269 -10.55 0.79 12.83
C ILE A 269 -11.56 -0.06 12.06
N GLY A 270 -12.69 -0.44 12.69
CA GLY A 270 -13.73 -1.24 12.03
C GLY A 270 -14.36 -0.54 10.83
N THR A 271 -14.56 0.78 10.93
CA THR A 271 -15.05 1.60 9.81
C THR A 271 -14.01 1.70 8.69
N MET A 272 -12.71 1.80 9.02
CA MET A 272 -11.64 1.80 8.01
C MET A 272 -11.63 0.50 7.19
N TYR A 273 -11.78 -0.66 7.85
CA TYR A 273 -11.92 -1.95 7.17
C TYR A 273 -13.15 -2.01 6.28
N MET A 274 -14.30 -1.49 6.74
CA MET A 274 -15.53 -1.45 5.92
C MET A 274 -15.36 -0.57 4.69
N ILE A 275 -14.79 0.62 4.84
CA ILE A 275 -14.55 1.54 3.71
C ILE A 275 -13.64 0.87 2.67
N LEU A 276 -12.53 0.29 3.12
CA LEU A 276 -11.57 -0.37 2.23
C LEU A 276 -12.22 -1.59 1.55
N GLY A 277 -12.92 -2.43 2.29
CA GLY A 277 -13.60 -3.63 1.78
C GLY A 277 -14.69 -3.29 0.75
N ILE A 278 -15.57 -2.33 1.06
CA ILE A 278 -16.61 -1.88 0.12
C ILE A 278 -15.98 -1.30 -1.15
N THR A 279 -14.93 -0.49 -1.00
CA THR A 279 -14.22 0.08 -2.15
C THR A 279 -13.62 -1.00 -3.04
N ILE A 280 -12.98 -2.01 -2.47
CA ILE A 280 -12.44 -3.15 -3.23
C ILE A 280 -13.53 -3.84 -4.03
N LEU A 281 -14.69 -4.14 -3.40
CA LEU A 281 -15.83 -4.77 -4.09
C LEU A 281 -16.37 -3.92 -5.23
N VAL A 282 -16.51 -2.60 -5.01
CA VAL A 282 -16.95 -1.66 -6.04
C VAL A 282 -15.97 -1.60 -7.21
N LEU A 283 -14.66 -1.49 -6.95
CA LEU A 283 -13.63 -1.46 -7.98
C LEU A 283 -13.58 -2.76 -8.79
N ILE A 284 -13.68 -3.91 -8.14
CA ILE A 284 -13.75 -5.22 -8.83
C ILE A 284 -15.02 -5.29 -9.69
N GLY A 285 -16.15 -4.83 -9.17
CA GLY A 285 -17.41 -4.74 -9.93
C GLY A 285 -17.27 -3.88 -11.18
N ILE A 286 -16.70 -2.70 -11.06
CA ILE A 286 -16.40 -1.80 -12.20
C ILE A 286 -15.48 -2.50 -13.21
N TYR A 287 -14.40 -3.13 -12.76
CA TYR A 287 -13.48 -3.85 -13.65
C TYR A 287 -14.17 -4.98 -14.43
N ILE A 288 -15.06 -5.74 -13.78
CA ILE A 288 -15.85 -6.79 -14.44
C ILE A 288 -16.78 -6.18 -15.49
N LEU A 289 -17.48 -5.08 -15.18
CA LEU A 289 -18.38 -4.39 -16.10
C LEU A 289 -17.65 -3.85 -17.32
N LEU A 290 -16.49 -3.20 -17.14
CA LEU A 290 -15.64 -2.71 -18.22
C LEU A 290 -15.23 -3.83 -19.18
N ASN A 291 -14.85 -4.99 -18.65
CA ASN A 291 -14.46 -6.14 -19.47
C ASN A 291 -15.65 -6.79 -20.22
N LYS A 292 -16.86 -6.71 -19.66
CA LYS A 292 -18.08 -7.16 -20.37
C LYS A 292 -18.46 -6.21 -21.50
N SER A 293 -18.42 -4.89 -21.25
CA SER A 293 -18.78 -3.86 -22.24
C SER A 293 -17.89 -3.91 -23.49
N LYS A 294 -16.58 -4.16 -23.32
CA LYS A 294 -15.64 -4.27 -24.46
C LYS A 294 -15.93 -5.45 -25.40
N LYS A 295 -16.72 -6.42 -24.97
CA LYS A 295 -17.14 -7.57 -25.79
C LYS A 295 -18.17 -7.20 -26.86
N TYR A 296 -18.87 -6.06 -26.68
CA TYR A 296 -19.92 -5.60 -27.63
C TYR A 296 -19.40 -4.63 -28.71
N ASN A 297 -18.14 -4.17 -28.60
CA ASN A 297 -17.55 -3.17 -29.52
C ASN A 297 -16.41 -3.75 -30.38
N CYS A 298 -16.41 -5.06 -30.63
CA CYS A 298 -15.47 -5.75 -31.54
C CYS A 298 -16.26 -6.51 -32.61
#